data_f853dfebfd006d1a896a8885d16bd55b
#
_entry.id   f853dfebfd006d1a896a8885d16bd55b
#
_cell.length_a   1.000
_cell.length_b   1.000
_cell.length_c   1.000
_cell.angle_alpha   90.00
_cell.angle_beta   90.00
_cell.angle_gamma   90.00
#
_symmetry.space_group_name_H-M   'P 1'
#
loop_
_entity.id
_entity.type
_entity.pdbx_description
1 polymer ?
#
loop_
_entity_poly.entity_id
_entity_poly.type
_entity_poly.pdbx_seq_one_letter_code
_entity_poly.pdbx_strand_id
1 'polypeptide(L)'
;HGNFVPFEESGDRRVRKDAFEAFYSIYKQFAGTIAGLYNGQVKQQIFYAKARNYASTLEAAVDANNVPSKVYRNLVETVNANMDKMHRYVKLRKKCLGVDELHMYDVYTPMIADAAKKVSYDEAKETVLKALAPLGEDYVATVKEGFENRWIDVYENEGKRSGAYSAGAFGTHPYVLLNYNDTLDNMFTLAHEMGHAMHSWYSNANQPYIYSQYKIFVAEVASTCNEILLMEYLLANTTDKKERAYLLNHYLDSFKGTVYRQTMFAEFEMKSNQMAEEGESLNAENLC
;
A
#
# COMPACT_ATOMS: atom_id res chain seq x y z
N HIS A 1 -6.83 11.00 12.76
CA HIS A 1 -6.52 10.01 11.72
C HIS A 1 -5.79 8.78 12.29
N GLY A 2 -4.77 8.93 13.12
CA GLY A 2 -3.95 7.81 13.63
C GLY A 2 -4.71 6.73 14.38
N ASN A 3 -5.85 7.04 14.96
CA ASN A 3 -6.65 6.10 15.75
C ASN A 3 -7.81 5.45 14.97
N PHE A 4 -8.03 5.79 13.70
CA PHE A 4 -9.17 5.27 12.94
C PHE A 4 -9.05 3.76 12.70
N VAL A 5 -7.91 3.31 12.17
CA VAL A 5 -7.68 1.88 11.90
C VAL A 5 -7.77 1.03 13.17
N PRO A 6 -7.15 1.39 14.31
CA PRO A 6 -7.35 0.67 15.57
C PRO A 6 -8.83 0.53 16.01
N PHE A 7 -9.67 1.52 15.73
CA PHE A 7 -11.11 1.38 15.99
C PHE A 7 -11.79 0.40 15.01
N GLU A 8 -11.39 0.40 13.75
CA GLU A 8 -11.90 -0.55 12.73
C GLU A 8 -11.44 -1.99 13.00
N GLU A 9 -10.34 -2.20 13.70
CA GLU A 9 -9.83 -3.50 14.14
C GLU A 9 -10.49 -4.01 15.43
N SER A 10 -11.28 -3.18 16.12
CA SER A 10 -11.94 -3.56 17.38
C SER A 10 -12.77 -4.83 17.24
N GLY A 11 -12.71 -5.71 18.22
CA GLY A 11 -13.59 -6.88 18.33
C GLY A 11 -15.07 -6.51 18.50
N ASP A 12 -15.37 -5.34 19.09
CA ASP A 12 -16.74 -4.83 19.24
C ASP A 12 -17.23 -4.17 17.94
N ARG A 13 -18.20 -4.79 17.30
CA ARG A 13 -18.77 -4.33 16.03
C ARG A 13 -19.42 -2.95 16.13
N ARG A 14 -19.97 -2.59 17.30
CA ARG A 14 -20.56 -1.26 17.51
C ARG A 14 -19.48 -0.19 17.45
N VAL A 15 -18.33 -0.42 18.09
CA VAL A 15 -17.20 0.53 18.08
C VAL A 15 -16.73 0.77 16.65
N ARG A 16 -16.58 -0.29 15.83
CA ARG A 16 -16.20 -0.19 14.41
C ARG A 16 -17.20 0.65 13.62
N LYS A 17 -18.49 0.32 13.77
CA LYS A 17 -19.57 1.04 13.09
C LYS A 17 -19.59 2.51 13.44
N ASP A 18 -19.59 2.83 14.75
CA ASP A 18 -19.66 4.21 15.24
C ASP A 18 -18.45 5.03 14.76
N ALA A 19 -17.24 4.44 14.77
CA ALA A 19 -16.03 5.08 14.27
C ALA A 19 -16.11 5.34 12.76
N PHE A 20 -16.55 4.36 11.98
CA PHE A 20 -16.74 4.49 10.54
C PHE A 20 -17.75 5.58 10.19
N GLU A 21 -18.93 5.55 10.79
CA GLU A 21 -19.99 6.53 10.54
C GLU A 21 -19.55 7.94 10.94
N ALA A 22 -18.90 8.10 12.11
CA ALA A 22 -18.37 9.38 12.54
C ALA A 22 -17.32 9.94 11.59
N PHE A 23 -16.36 9.09 11.17
CA PHE A 23 -15.29 9.49 10.25
C PHE A 23 -15.83 9.92 8.89
N TYR A 24 -16.64 9.08 8.24
CA TYR A 24 -17.17 9.37 6.92
C TYR A 24 -18.28 10.42 6.90
N SER A 25 -18.93 10.70 8.03
CA SER A 25 -19.91 11.80 8.13
C SER A 25 -19.29 13.15 7.75
N ILE A 26 -18.03 13.38 8.12
CA ILE A 26 -17.30 14.60 7.81
C ILE A 26 -17.05 14.71 6.29
N TYR A 27 -16.58 13.62 5.66
CA TYR A 27 -16.39 13.61 4.20
C TYR A 27 -17.70 13.85 3.45
N LYS A 28 -18.81 13.27 3.93
CA LYS A 28 -20.13 13.47 3.34
C LYS A 28 -20.57 14.95 3.39
N GLN A 29 -20.26 15.67 4.50
CA GLN A 29 -20.54 17.10 4.61
C GLN A 29 -19.75 17.94 3.61
N PHE A 30 -18.55 17.52 3.23
CA PHE A 30 -17.67 18.21 2.29
C PHE A 30 -17.69 17.63 0.86
N ALA A 31 -18.60 16.69 0.56
CA ALA A 31 -18.61 15.99 -0.72
C ALA A 31 -18.62 16.94 -1.93
N GLY A 32 -19.43 18.01 -1.90
CA GLY A 32 -19.47 19.00 -2.97
C GLY A 32 -18.14 19.77 -3.13
N THR A 33 -17.49 20.11 -2.04
CA THR A 33 -16.17 20.78 -2.05
C THR A 33 -15.10 19.85 -2.62
N ILE A 34 -15.08 18.60 -2.15
CA ILE A 34 -14.12 17.59 -2.62
C ILE A 34 -14.30 17.31 -4.10
N ALA A 35 -15.53 17.14 -4.57
CA ALA A 35 -15.86 16.95 -5.98
C ALA A 35 -15.42 18.16 -6.83
N GLY A 36 -15.63 19.39 -6.33
CA GLY A 36 -15.18 20.61 -7.01
C GLY A 36 -13.68 20.69 -7.16
N LEU A 37 -12.92 20.34 -6.11
CA LEU A 37 -11.46 20.28 -6.15
C LEU A 37 -10.97 19.20 -7.11
N TYR A 38 -11.58 18.01 -7.05
CA TYR A 38 -11.24 16.91 -7.95
C TYR A 38 -11.52 17.26 -9.42
N ASN A 39 -12.69 17.85 -9.71
CA ASN A 39 -13.01 18.36 -11.05
C ASN A 39 -11.98 19.40 -11.54
N GLY A 40 -11.54 20.31 -10.66
CA GLY A 40 -10.48 21.25 -10.98
C GLY A 40 -9.15 20.58 -11.35
N GLN A 41 -8.77 19.55 -10.59
CA GLN A 41 -7.59 18.74 -10.86
C GLN A 41 -7.67 18.00 -12.20
N VAL A 42 -8.81 17.37 -12.50
CA VAL A 42 -9.03 16.66 -13.77
C VAL A 42 -8.98 17.63 -14.95
N LYS A 43 -9.60 18.81 -14.84
CA LYS A 43 -9.51 19.86 -15.89
C LYS A 43 -8.08 20.34 -16.13
N GLN A 44 -7.28 20.45 -15.08
CA GLN A 44 -5.85 20.76 -15.20
C GLN A 44 -5.10 19.66 -15.96
N GLN A 45 -5.37 18.40 -15.66
CA GLN A 45 -4.78 17.25 -16.38
C GLN A 45 -5.15 17.27 -17.87
N ILE A 46 -6.43 17.52 -18.18
CA ILE A 46 -6.90 17.65 -19.56
C ILE A 46 -6.21 18.82 -20.29
N PHE A 47 -6.05 19.96 -19.61
CA PHE A 47 -5.35 21.10 -20.18
C PHE A 47 -3.89 20.73 -20.56
N TYR A 48 -3.15 20.11 -19.64
CA TYR A 48 -1.76 19.70 -19.89
C TYR A 48 -1.65 18.61 -20.96
N ALA A 49 -2.55 17.64 -20.99
CA ALA A 49 -2.58 16.61 -22.01
C ALA A 49 -2.76 17.24 -23.40
N LYS A 50 -3.75 18.12 -23.56
CA LYS A 50 -4.01 18.85 -24.83
C LYS A 50 -2.87 19.76 -25.22
N ALA A 51 -2.31 20.54 -24.30
CA ALA A 51 -1.20 21.47 -24.57
C ALA A 51 0.09 20.75 -25.02
N ARG A 52 0.25 19.47 -24.68
CA ARG A 52 1.38 18.61 -25.06
C ARG A 52 1.07 17.61 -26.15
N ASN A 53 -0.10 17.72 -26.79
CA ASN A 53 -0.57 16.85 -27.89
C ASN A 53 -0.72 15.37 -27.53
N TYR A 54 -1.05 15.05 -26.28
CA TYR A 54 -1.47 13.71 -25.92
C TYR A 54 -2.93 13.48 -26.31
N ALA A 55 -3.27 12.26 -26.72
CA ALA A 55 -4.62 11.89 -27.10
C ALA A 55 -5.59 11.82 -25.89
N SER A 56 -5.06 11.58 -24.68
CA SER A 56 -5.83 11.53 -23.44
C SER A 56 -4.98 11.86 -22.23
N THR A 57 -5.63 12.15 -21.09
CA THR A 57 -4.98 12.29 -19.78
C THR A 57 -4.29 11.00 -19.34
N LEU A 58 -4.88 9.82 -19.65
CA LEU A 58 -4.26 8.53 -19.39
C LEU A 58 -2.93 8.38 -20.15
N GLU A 59 -2.91 8.70 -21.45
CA GLU A 59 -1.67 8.63 -22.23
C GLU A 59 -0.60 9.56 -21.63
N ALA A 60 -0.96 10.79 -21.31
CA ALA A 60 -0.06 11.75 -20.69
C ALA A 60 0.48 11.26 -19.33
N ALA A 61 -0.35 10.60 -18.52
CA ALA A 61 0.02 10.10 -17.20
C ALA A 61 1.05 8.96 -17.25
N VAL A 62 0.90 8.03 -18.20
CA VAL A 62 1.78 6.85 -18.31
C VAL A 62 3.04 7.11 -19.14
N ASP A 63 3.07 8.16 -19.96
CA ASP A 63 4.20 8.52 -20.82
C ASP A 63 5.48 8.78 -20.02
N ALA A 64 5.38 9.42 -18.87
CA ALA A 64 6.53 9.68 -17.99
C ALA A 64 7.30 8.42 -17.56
N ASN A 65 6.62 7.27 -17.56
CA ASN A 65 7.20 5.96 -17.26
C ASN A 65 7.45 5.13 -18.53
N ASN A 66 7.18 5.69 -19.72
CA ASN A 66 7.25 4.98 -21.01
C ASN A 66 6.40 3.69 -21.00
N VAL A 67 5.21 3.75 -20.40
CA VAL A 67 4.27 2.63 -20.31
C VAL A 67 3.14 2.86 -21.30
N PRO A 68 2.88 1.93 -22.22
CA PRO A 68 1.73 2.04 -23.11
C PRO A 68 0.42 2.02 -22.34
N SER A 69 -0.53 2.90 -22.67
CA SER A 69 -1.86 2.96 -22.01
C SER A 69 -2.62 1.63 -22.05
N LYS A 70 -2.28 0.75 -23.02
CA LYS A 70 -2.78 -0.62 -23.09
C LYS A 70 -2.43 -1.45 -21.84
N VAL A 71 -1.27 -1.25 -21.24
CA VAL A 71 -0.85 -1.98 -20.02
C VAL A 71 -1.78 -1.62 -18.86
N TYR A 72 -2.08 -0.33 -18.71
CA TYR A 72 -3.01 0.15 -17.69
C TYR A 72 -4.43 -0.43 -17.87
N ARG A 73 -4.98 -0.35 -19.09
CA ARG A 73 -6.30 -0.91 -19.41
C ARG A 73 -6.36 -2.41 -19.17
N ASN A 74 -5.36 -3.14 -19.62
CA ASN A 74 -5.27 -4.59 -19.41
C ASN A 74 -5.22 -4.97 -17.92
N LEU A 75 -4.56 -4.17 -17.08
CA LEU A 75 -4.59 -4.39 -15.62
C LEU A 75 -6.02 -4.29 -15.08
N VAL A 76 -6.74 -3.20 -15.40
CA VAL A 76 -8.13 -2.99 -14.97
C VAL A 76 -9.03 -4.13 -15.44
N GLU A 77 -8.96 -4.49 -16.73
CA GLU A 77 -9.74 -5.58 -17.33
C GLU A 77 -9.44 -6.94 -16.66
N THR A 78 -8.15 -7.22 -16.44
CA THR A 78 -7.73 -8.49 -15.83
C THR A 78 -8.21 -8.60 -14.38
N VAL A 79 -8.09 -7.54 -13.59
CA VAL A 79 -8.55 -7.55 -12.19
C VAL A 79 -10.06 -7.69 -12.14
N ASN A 80 -10.80 -6.96 -12.96
CA ASN A 80 -12.26 -7.08 -13.06
C ASN A 80 -12.70 -8.50 -13.46
N ALA A 81 -12.02 -9.13 -14.41
CA ALA A 81 -12.29 -10.51 -14.81
C ALA A 81 -12.03 -11.54 -13.70
N ASN A 82 -11.28 -11.16 -12.66
CA ASN A 82 -10.93 -12.03 -11.53
C ASN A 82 -11.58 -11.61 -10.19
N MET A 83 -12.63 -10.80 -10.20
CA MET A 83 -13.34 -10.36 -9.00
C MET A 83 -14.00 -11.51 -8.22
N ASP A 84 -14.27 -12.64 -8.86
CA ASP A 84 -14.78 -13.83 -8.20
C ASP A 84 -13.87 -14.33 -7.05
N LYS A 85 -12.54 -14.19 -7.18
CA LYS A 85 -11.56 -14.54 -6.14
C LYS A 85 -11.70 -13.61 -4.94
N MET A 86 -11.84 -12.31 -5.18
CA MET A 86 -12.09 -11.32 -4.14
C MET A 86 -13.42 -11.57 -3.43
N HIS A 87 -14.47 -11.88 -4.17
CA HIS A 87 -15.78 -12.22 -3.61
C HIS A 87 -15.72 -13.50 -2.75
N ARG A 88 -14.91 -14.50 -3.13
CA ARG A 88 -14.70 -15.70 -2.29
C ARG A 88 -14.01 -15.34 -0.97
N TYR A 89 -12.98 -14.48 -1.01
CA TYR A 89 -12.31 -14.01 0.19
C TYR A 89 -13.26 -13.23 1.12
N VAL A 90 -14.06 -12.32 0.58
CA VAL A 90 -15.06 -11.55 1.35
C VAL A 90 -16.11 -12.49 1.98
N LYS A 91 -16.57 -13.52 1.26
CA LYS A 91 -17.48 -14.53 1.81
C LYS A 91 -16.83 -15.34 2.95
N LEU A 92 -15.54 -15.67 2.83
CA LEU A 92 -14.78 -16.31 3.90
C LEU A 92 -14.70 -15.41 5.13
N ARG A 93 -14.35 -14.13 4.95
CA ARG A 93 -14.29 -13.12 6.02
C ARG A 93 -15.63 -13.02 6.76
N LYS A 94 -16.73 -12.87 6.02
CA LYS A 94 -18.08 -12.88 6.58
C LYS A 94 -18.33 -14.08 7.48
N LYS A 95 -17.98 -15.28 7.02
CA LYS A 95 -18.14 -16.53 7.78
C LYS A 95 -17.27 -16.57 9.04
N CYS A 96 -16.01 -16.16 8.94
CA CYS A 96 -15.07 -16.14 10.07
C CYS A 96 -15.48 -15.14 11.15
N LEU A 97 -16.01 -13.98 10.76
CA LEU A 97 -16.49 -12.96 11.68
C LEU A 97 -17.88 -13.29 12.28
N GLY A 98 -18.59 -14.29 11.75
CA GLY A 98 -19.90 -14.71 12.24
C GLY A 98 -20.99 -13.64 12.10
N VAL A 99 -20.89 -12.78 11.08
CA VAL A 99 -21.84 -11.69 10.82
C VAL A 99 -22.84 -12.06 9.73
N ASP A 100 -24.10 -11.64 9.88
CA ASP A 100 -25.14 -11.90 8.88
C ASP A 100 -24.94 -11.09 7.60
N GLU A 101 -24.38 -9.90 7.73
CA GLU A 101 -24.02 -8.99 6.64
C GLU A 101 -22.68 -8.34 6.93
N LEU A 102 -21.77 -8.36 5.92
CA LEU A 102 -20.46 -7.73 6.01
C LEU A 102 -20.57 -6.28 5.51
N HIS A 103 -20.16 -5.35 6.32
CA HIS A 103 -20.09 -3.93 5.99
C HIS A 103 -18.64 -3.45 5.85
N MET A 104 -18.44 -2.25 5.32
CA MET A 104 -17.12 -1.66 5.15
C MET A 104 -16.34 -1.54 6.47
N TYR A 105 -17.01 -1.31 7.59
CA TYR A 105 -16.41 -1.28 8.94
C TYR A 105 -16.01 -2.67 9.48
N ASP A 106 -16.25 -3.75 8.74
CA ASP A 106 -15.84 -5.11 9.11
C ASP A 106 -14.57 -5.58 8.33
N VAL A 107 -14.04 -4.76 7.41
CA VAL A 107 -12.99 -5.21 6.47
C VAL A 107 -11.58 -5.20 7.05
N TYR A 108 -11.35 -4.48 8.15
CA TYR A 108 -10.07 -4.45 8.86
C TYR A 108 -10.04 -5.35 10.10
N THR A 109 -11.18 -5.83 10.57
CA THR A 109 -11.27 -6.65 11.77
C THR A 109 -10.49 -7.97 11.57
N PRO A 110 -9.60 -8.36 12.49
CA PRO A 110 -8.91 -9.62 12.42
C PRO A 110 -9.90 -10.81 12.37
N MET A 111 -9.71 -11.72 11.40
CA MET A 111 -10.53 -12.92 11.29
C MET A 111 -10.12 -13.99 12.32
N ILE A 112 -8.94 -13.89 12.88
CA ILE A 112 -8.36 -14.83 13.83
C ILE A 112 -8.07 -14.06 15.11
N ALA A 113 -8.96 -14.23 16.08
CA ALA A 113 -8.78 -13.64 17.40
C ALA A 113 -7.56 -14.25 18.10
N ASP A 114 -6.89 -13.46 18.92
CA ASP A 114 -5.76 -13.85 19.80
C ASP A 114 -4.51 -14.43 19.09
N ALA A 115 -4.38 -14.23 17.79
CA ALA A 115 -3.18 -14.65 17.05
C ALA A 115 -2.14 -13.52 16.86
N ALA A 116 -2.47 -12.29 17.26
CA ALA A 116 -1.58 -11.15 17.16
C ALA A 116 -0.42 -11.28 18.17
N LYS A 117 0.74 -11.72 17.69
CA LYS A 117 1.98 -11.76 18.46
C LYS A 117 2.63 -10.37 18.46
N LYS A 118 3.13 -9.93 19.62
CA LYS A 118 4.00 -8.77 19.65
C LYS A 118 5.36 -9.14 19.07
N VAL A 119 5.87 -8.30 18.21
CA VAL A 119 7.16 -8.46 17.54
C VAL A 119 7.99 -7.22 17.85
N SER A 120 8.97 -7.34 18.73
CA SER A 120 9.86 -6.22 19.03
C SER A 120 10.68 -5.82 17.80
N TYR A 121 11.18 -4.59 17.77
CA TYR A 121 12.01 -4.11 16.67
C TYR A 121 13.28 -4.95 16.49
N ASP A 122 13.89 -5.40 17.58
CA ASP A 122 15.09 -6.26 17.53
C ASP A 122 14.76 -7.64 16.94
N GLU A 123 13.65 -8.26 17.34
CA GLU A 123 13.17 -9.52 16.75
C GLU A 123 12.85 -9.34 15.26
N ALA A 124 12.27 -8.21 14.87
CA ALA A 124 11.97 -7.91 13.48
C ALA A 124 13.24 -7.80 12.63
N LYS A 125 14.27 -7.07 13.09
CA LYS A 125 15.56 -6.98 12.40
C LYS A 125 16.18 -8.36 12.15
N GLU A 126 16.26 -9.19 13.18
CA GLU A 126 16.83 -10.55 13.06
C GLU A 126 16.03 -11.40 12.08
N THR A 127 14.71 -11.32 12.16
CA THR A 127 13.80 -12.11 11.29
C THR A 127 13.92 -11.67 9.84
N VAL A 128 13.92 -10.36 9.58
CA VAL A 128 14.08 -9.80 8.24
C VAL A 128 15.43 -10.20 7.62
N LEU A 129 16.55 -10.10 8.37
CA LEU A 129 17.85 -10.53 7.86
C LEU A 129 17.86 -12.00 7.45
N LYS A 130 17.23 -12.89 8.23
CA LYS A 130 17.11 -14.32 7.91
C LYS A 130 16.22 -14.55 6.68
N ALA A 131 15.12 -13.83 6.59
CA ALA A 131 14.19 -13.93 5.49
C ALA A 131 14.77 -13.46 4.15
N LEU A 132 15.65 -12.46 4.18
CA LEU A 132 16.30 -11.89 3.00
C LEU A 132 17.55 -12.65 2.54
N ALA A 133 17.97 -13.69 3.25
CA ALA A 133 19.15 -14.50 2.90
C ALA A 133 19.17 -14.99 1.43
N PRO A 134 18.04 -15.35 0.78
CA PRO A 134 18.05 -15.73 -0.63
C PRO A 134 18.54 -14.63 -1.59
N LEU A 135 18.56 -13.36 -1.20
CA LEU A 135 19.06 -12.24 -2.00
C LEU A 135 20.60 -12.12 -2.00
N GLY A 136 21.28 -12.93 -1.20
CA GLY A 136 22.74 -13.00 -1.15
C GLY A 136 23.35 -12.24 0.01
N GLU A 137 24.62 -12.60 0.32
CA GLU A 137 25.34 -12.09 1.49
C GLU A 137 25.56 -10.57 1.43
N ASP A 138 25.88 -10.00 0.27
CA ASP A 138 26.09 -8.58 0.07
C ASP A 138 24.83 -7.76 0.35
N TYR A 139 23.67 -8.27 -0.09
CA TYR A 139 22.38 -7.64 0.18
C TYR A 139 22.08 -7.61 1.69
N VAL A 140 22.21 -8.76 2.34
CA VAL A 140 21.95 -8.90 3.78
C VAL A 140 22.92 -8.06 4.61
N ALA A 141 24.21 -8.01 4.21
CA ALA A 141 25.21 -7.19 4.91
C ALA A 141 24.86 -5.69 4.83
N THR A 142 24.40 -5.21 3.67
CA THR A 142 23.99 -3.81 3.50
C THR A 142 22.72 -3.49 4.29
N VAL A 143 21.73 -4.40 4.30
CA VAL A 143 20.53 -4.24 5.14
C VAL A 143 20.92 -4.17 6.63
N LYS A 144 21.83 -5.02 7.09
CA LYS A 144 22.35 -5.02 8.45
C LYS A 144 23.05 -3.70 8.77
N GLU A 145 23.88 -3.19 7.84
CA GLU A 145 24.49 -1.87 7.99
C GLU A 145 23.43 -0.79 8.20
N GLY A 146 22.35 -0.82 7.43
CA GLY A 146 21.24 0.12 7.60
C GLY A 146 20.59 0.06 8.98
N PHE A 147 20.47 -1.13 9.56
CA PHE A 147 19.96 -1.31 10.93
C PHE A 147 20.90 -0.79 12.02
N GLU A 148 22.20 -0.88 11.79
CA GLU A 148 23.23 -0.51 12.77
C GLU A 148 23.68 0.95 12.66
N ASN A 149 23.61 1.56 11.49
CA ASN A 149 24.19 2.87 11.18
C ASN A 149 23.15 4.00 11.01
N ARG A 150 22.03 3.90 11.71
CA ARG A 150 21.07 5.00 11.86
C ARG A 150 20.39 5.44 10.54
N TRP A 151 20.18 4.50 9.61
CA TRP A 151 19.39 4.81 8.42
C TRP A 151 17.89 4.97 8.74
N ILE A 152 17.44 4.44 9.90
CA ILE A 152 16.03 4.29 10.24
C ILE A 152 15.69 5.14 11.47
N ASP A 153 14.72 6.01 11.32
CA ASP A 153 14.00 6.66 12.43
C ASP A 153 12.80 5.78 12.81
N VAL A 154 12.89 5.08 13.92
CA VAL A 154 12.08 3.88 14.21
C VAL A 154 10.74 4.21 14.85
N TYR A 155 10.77 4.97 15.98
CA TYR A 155 9.59 5.10 16.84
C TYR A 155 8.81 6.37 16.60
N GLU A 156 7.50 6.32 16.94
CA GLU A 156 6.64 7.48 16.96
C GLU A 156 7.14 8.52 17.99
N ASN A 157 7.05 9.79 17.63
CA ASN A 157 7.33 10.90 18.53
C ASN A 157 6.49 12.13 18.18
N GLU A 158 6.47 13.13 19.05
CA GLU A 158 5.71 14.36 18.86
C GLU A 158 6.17 15.10 17.59
N GLY A 159 5.21 15.45 16.73
CA GLY A 159 5.46 16.16 15.47
C GLY A 159 5.87 15.26 14.29
N LYS A 160 6.15 13.98 14.52
CA LYS A 160 6.45 13.01 13.45
C LYS A 160 5.20 12.66 12.66
N ARG A 161 5.32 12.58 11.34
CA ARG A 161 4.22 12.15 10.47
C ARG A 161 3.94 10.67 10.65
N SER A 162 2.67 10.30 10.61
CA SER A 162 2.24 8.90 10.58
C SER A 162 2.62 8.20 9.26
N GLY A 163 2.62 6.87 9.27
CA GLY A 163 3.00 6.04 8.13
C GLY A 163 4.48 5.67 8.13
N ALA A 164 4.96 5.19 7.00
CA ALA A 164 6.35 4.85 6.76
C ALA A 164 6.76 5.30 5.35
N TYR A 165 8.04 5.54 5.16
CA TYR A 165 8.60 5.78 3.83
C TYR A 165 10.13 5.58 3.82
N SER A 166 10.66 5.30 2.64
CA SER A 166 12.09 5.36 2.35
C SER A 166 12.40 6.51 1.40
N ALA A 167 13.44 7.27 1.69
CA ALA A 167 13.93 8.36 0.85
C ALA A 167 15.41 8.15 0.56
N GLY A 168 15.77 8.18 -0.73
CA GLY A 168 17.16 8.13 -1.18
C GLY A 168 17.63 9.49 -1.68
N ALA A 169 18.87 9.85 -1.35
CA ALA A 169 19.57 10.97 -1.96
C ALA A 169 20.89 10.50 -2.52
N PHE A 170 21.25 10.99 -3.71
CA PHE A 170 22.51 10.60 -4.35
C PHE A 170 23.71 11.05 -3.51
N GLY A 171 24.68 10.15 -3.32
CA GLY A 171 25.89 10.41 -2.55
C GLY A 171 25.76 10.23 -1.02
N THR A 172 24.60 9.79 -0.54
CA THR A 172 24.39 9.43 0.86
C THR A 172 23.73 8.05 0.97
N HIS A 173 23.67 7.49 2.19
CA HIS A 173 22.83 6.32 2.45
C HIS A 173 21.34 6.68 2.36
N PRO A 174 20.44 5.70 2.14
CA PRO A 174 19.00 5.91 2.26
C PRO A 174 18.58 6.28 3.68
N TYR A 175 17.42 6.93 3.79
CA TYR A 175 16.78 7.28 5.05
C TYR A 175 15.40 6.65 5.10
N VAL A 176 15.10 5.97 6.18
CA VAL A 176 13.82 5.29 6.40
C VAL A 176 13.11 5.90 7.61
N LEU A 177 11.85 6.25 7.45
CA LEU A 177 10.98 6.65 8.55
C LEU A 177 9.98 5.54 8.82
N LEU A 178 9.89 5.12 10.08
CA LEU A 178 8.89 4.19 10.59
C LEU A 178 8.11 4.82 11.74
N ASN A 179 6.98 4.23 12.09
CA ASN A 179 6.27 4.40 13.35
C ASN A 179 6.04 3.01 13.95
N TYR A 180 7.14 2.38 14.38
CA TYR A 180 7.17 0.99 14.83
C TYR A 180 6.42 0.84 16.16
N ASN A 181 5.49 -0.12 16.24
CA ASN A 181 4.61 -0.33 17.39
C ASN A 181 4.45 -1.84 17.72
N ASP A 182 5.53 -2.59 17.61
CA ASP A 182 5.63 -4.00 18.01
C ASP A 182 4.55 -4.93 17.41
N THR A 183 4.17 -4.69 16.15
CA THR A 183 3.20 -5.54 15.45
C THR A 183 3.84 -6.33 14.32
N LEU A 184 3.20 -7.43 13.90
CA LEU A 184 3.59 -8.16 12.69
C LEU A 184 3.55 -7.26 11.45
N ASP A 185 2.55 -6.42 11.33
CA ASP A 185 2.41 -5.46 10.23
C ASP A 185 3.61 -4.51 10.16
N ASN A 186 4.10 -4.04 11.32
CA ASN A 186 5.30 -3.20 11.36
C ASN A 186 6.57 -3.95 10.96
N MET A 187 6.67 -5.26 11.19
CA MET A 187 7.80 -6.06 10.69
C MET A 187 7.74 -6.17 9.16
N PHE A 188 6.56 -6.35 8.56
CA PHE A 188 6.38 -6.29 7.10
C PHE A 188 6.70 -4.90 6.54
N THR A 189 6.26 -3.84 7.23
CA THR A 189 6.61 -2.45 6.87
C THR A 189 8.12 -2.23 6.89
N LEU A 190 8.83 -2.74 7.90
CA LEU A 190 10.30 -2.68 7.96
C LEU A 190 10.93 -3.37 6.75
N ALA A 191 10.48 -4.57 6.40
CA ALA A 191 10.97 -5.30 5.23
C ALA A 191 10.69 -4.55 3.91
N HIS A 192 9.51 -3.96 3.78
CA HIS A 192 9.06 -3.15 2.65
C HIS A 192 9.96 -1.92 2.46
N GLU A 193 10.10 -1.10 3.49
CA GLU A 193 10.88 0.14 3.41
C GLU A 193 12.38 -0.14 3.19
N MET A 194 12.89 -1.23 3.75
CA MET A 194 14.24 -1.68 3.44
C MET A 194 14.38 -2.15 1.99
N GLY A 195 13.34 -2.68 1.36
CA GLY A 195 13.33 -2.97 -0.07
C GLY A 195 13.52 -1.72 -0.92
N HIS A 196 12.80 -0.64 -0.62
CA HIS A 196 13.00 0.67 -1.24
C HIS A 196 14.40 1.24 -0.97
N ALA A 197 14.86 1.14 0.27
CA ALA A 197 16.20 1.61 0.66
C ALA A 197 17.29 0.90 -0.16
N MET A 198 17.21 -0.41 -0.30
CA MET A 198 18.15 -1.19 -1.09
C MET A 198 18.06 -0.90 -2.59
N HIS A 199 16.86 -0.69 -3.13
CA HIS A 199 16.68 -0.27 -4.51
C HIS A 199 17.39 1.08 -4.77
N SER A 200 17.19 2.05 -3.90
CA SER A 200 17.87 3.35 -3.98
C SER A 200 19.37 3.25 -3.81
N TRP A 201 19.82 2.42 -2.87
CA TRP A 201 21.24 2.15 -2.62
C TRP A 201 21.95 1.61 -3.87
N TYR A 202 21.42 0.54 -4.47
CA TYR A 202 22.01 -0.05 -5.67
C TYR A 202 21.89 0.85 -6.89
N SER A 203 20.78 1.58 -7.05
CA SER A 203 20.63 2.53 -8.14
C SER A 203 21.67 3.63 -8.05
N ASN A 204 21.86 4.23 -6.87
CA ASN A 204 22.85 5.28 -6.64
C ASN A 204 24.29 4.79 -6.81
N ALA A 205 24.58 3.53 -6.46
CA ALA A 205 25.91 2.96 -6.59
C ALA A 205 26.30 2.61 -8.04
N ASN A 206 25.30 2.27 -8.88
CA ASN A 206 25.56 1.73 -10.22
C ASN A 206 25.15 2.67 -11.36
N GLN A 207 24.49 3.78 -11.07
CA GLN A 207 24.08 4.77 -12.07
C GLN A 207 24.73 6.12 -11.81
N PRO A 208 25.05 6.90 -12.85
CA PRO A 208 25.42 8.30 -12.67
C PRO A 208 24.21 9.09 -12.13
N TYR A 209 24.46 10.22 -11.46
CA TYR A 209 23.45 11.05 -10.80
C TYR A 209 22.19 11.28 -11.66
N ILE A 210 22.36 11.60 -12.95
CA ILE A 210 21.24 11.92 -13.86
C ILE A 210 20.32 10.70 -14.15
N TYR A 211 20.78 9.49 -13.89
CA TYR A 211 20.03 8.24 -14.12
C TYR A 211 19.77 7.44 -12.82
N SER A 212 20.18 7.95 -11.67
CA SER A 212 20.05 7.24 -10.39
C SER A 212 18.61 7.11 -9.88
N GLN A 213 17.72 8.00 -10.36
CA GLN A 213 16.29 7.94 -9.99
C GLN A 213 15.56 6.91 -10.87
N TYR A 214 15.07 5.84 -10.25
CA TYR A 214 14.25 4.85 -10.94
C TYR A 214 12.81 5.33 -11.13
N LYS A 215 12.11 4.74 -12.12
CA LYS A 215 10.72 5.09 -12.41
C LYS A 215 9.78 4.51 -11.36
N ILE A 216 8.73 5.27 -11.02
CA ILE A 216 7.70 4.85 -10.05
C ILE A 216 7.07 3.50 -10.39
N PHE A 217 6.97 3.16 -11.68
CA PHE A 217 6.40 1.90 -12.15
C PHE A 217 7.11 0.65 -11.60
N VAL A 218 8.40 0.74 -11.29
CA VAL A 218 9.19 -0.38 -10.75
C VAL A 218 9.51 -0.23 -9.26
N ALA A 219 9.07 0.86 -8.62
CA ALA A 219 9.43 1.17 -7.25
C ALA A 219 9.03 0.06 -6.25
N GLU A 220 7.82 -0.48 -6.41
CA GLU A 220 7.29 -1.50 -5.49
C GLU A 220 7.80 -2.93 -5.77
N VAL A 221 8.59 -3.13 -6.82
CA VAL A 221 9.13 -4.48 -7.11
C VAL A 221 10.08 -4.94 -6.00
N ALA A 222 10.99 -4.07 -5.55
CA ALA A 222 11.94 -4.39 -4.51
C ALA A 222 11.27 -4.53 -3.14
N SER A 223 10.37 -3.61 -2.79
CA SER A 223 9.65 -3.62 -1.51
C SER A 223 8.77 -4.85 -1.35
N THR A 224 7.95 -5.16 -2.34
CA THR A 224 7.06 -6.33 -2.31
C THR A 224 7.83 -7.65 -2.40
N CYS A 225 8.99 -7.70 -3.08
CA CYS A 225 9.86 -8.87 -3.08
C CYS A 225 10.33 -9.19 -1.65
N ASN A 226 10.78 -8.18 -0.90
CA ASN A 226 11.19 -8.36 0.50
C ASN A 226 10.02 -8.87 1.36
N GLU A 227 8.81 -8.31 1.19
CA GLU A 227 7.63 -8.78 1.92
C GLU A 227 7.30 -10.25 1.61
N ILE A 228 7.38 -10.65 0.36
CA ILE A 228 7.11 -12.04 -0.04
C ILE A 228 8.15 -13.01 0.55
N LEU A 229 9.43 -12.65 0.51
CA LEU A 229 10.48 -13.46 1.13
C LEU A 229 10.27 -13.57 2.64
N LEU A 230 9.87 -12.49 3.31
CA LEU A 230 9.52 -12.51 4.73
C LEU A 230 8.32 -13.42 4.99
N MET A 231 7.26 -13.33 4.19
CA MET A 231 6.07 -14.17 4.30
C MET A 231 6.41 -15.65 4.15
N GLU A 232 7.18 -16.01 3.12
CA GLU A 232 7.62 -17.39 2.89
C GLU A 232 8.47 -17.92 4.04
N TYR A 233 9.41 -17.11 4.54
CA TYR A 233 10.23 -17.45 5.68
C TYR A 233 9.38 -17.73 6.93
N LEU A 234 8.45 -16.85 7.25
CA LEU A 234 7.55 -17.01 8.40
C LEU A 234 6.68 -18.26 8.26
N LEU A 235 6.08 -18.49 7.09
CA LEU A 235 5.25 -19.68 6.84
C LEU A 235 6.05 -20.98 6.90
N ALA A 236 7.32 -20.98 6.50
CA ALA A 236 8.20 -22.14 6.59
C ALA A 236 8.62 -22.47 8.04
N ASN A 237 8.70 -21.45 8.91
CA ASN A 237 9.16 -21.59 10.29
C ASN A 237 8.02 -21.61 11.32
N THR A 238 6.77 -21.54 10.89
CA THR A 238 5.58 -21.59 11.76
C THR A 238 4.85 -22.91 11.63
N THR A 239 4.73 -23.64 12.74
CA THR A 239 3.98 -24.92 12.83
C THR A 239 2.62 -24.77 13.51
N ASP A 240 2.42 -23.71 14.29
CA ASP A 240 1.14 -23.44 14.95
C ASP A 240 0.07 -23.07 13.92
N LYS A 241 -1.08 -23.72 13.99
CA LYS A 241 -2.16 -23.54 13.01
C LYS A 241 -2.81 -22.16 13.06
N LYS A 242 -2.91 -21.55 14.26
CA LYS A 242 -3.50 -20.21 14.41
C LYS A 242 -2.57 -19.15 13.87
N GLU A 243 -1.29 -19.20 14.22
CA GLU A 243 -0.28 -18.29 13.70
C GLU A 243 -0.17 -18.42 12.18
N ARG A 244 -0.15 -19.64 11.67
CA ARG A 244 -0.14 -19.87 10.21
C ARG A 244 -1.39 -19.32 9.52
N ALA A 245 -2.56 -19.47 10.11
CA ALA A 245 -3.79 -18.91 9.56
C ALA A 245 -3.78 -17.36 9.61
N TYR A 246 -3.19 -16.77 10.65
CA TYR A 246 -3.00 -15.32 10.76
C TYR A 246 -2.08 -14.79 9.65
N LEU A 247 -0.94 -15.44 9.41
CA LEU A 247 -0.01 -15.10 8.32
C LEU A 247 -0.70 -15.18 6.95
N LEU A 248 -1.44 -16.25 6.69
CA LEU A 248 -2.20 -16.42 5.45
C LEU A 248 -3.29 -15.34 5.27
N ASN A 249 -3.96 -14.95 6.37
CA ASN A 249 -4.90 -13.84 6.34
C ASN A 249 -4.22 -12.51 5.99
N HIS A 250 -3.08 -12.22 6.62
CA HIS A 250 -2.28 -11.04 6.32
C HIS A 250 -1.87 -11.02 4.84
N TYR A 251 -1.43 -12.14 4.30
CA TYR A 251 -1.07 -12.28 2.88
C TYR A 251 -2.25 -12.01 1.93
N LEU A 252 -3.44 -12.54 2.25
CA LEU A 252 -4.65 -12.26 1.48
C LEU A 252 -5.12 -10.80 1.59
N ASP A 253 -4.98 -10.19 2.78
CA ASP A 253 -5.28 -8.77 2.99
C ASP A 253 -4.31 -7.86 2.22
N SER A 254 -3.03 -8.25 2.07
CA SER A 254 -2.06 -7.57 1.22
C SER A 254 -2.52 -7.56 -0.24
N PHE A 255 -2.93 -8.70 -0.80
CA PHE A 255 -3.50 -8.74 -2.16
C PHE A 255 -4.75 -7.88 -2.30
N LYS A 256 -5.66 -7.92 -1.33
CA LYS A 256 -6.84 -7.05 -1.31
C LYS A 256 -6.44 -5.56 -1.36
N GLY A 257 -5.47 -5.16 -0.54
CA GLY A 257 -5.04 -3.77 -0.38
C GLY A 257 -4.19 -3.26 -1.56
N THR A 258 -3.34 -4.10 -2.14
CA THR A 258 -2.40 -3.69 -3.18
C THR A 258 -2.92 -3.93 -4.60
N VAL A 259 -3.50 -5.09 -4.89
CA VAL A 259 -3.97 -5.41 -6.24
C VAL A 259 -5.40 -4.86 -6.46
N TYR A 260 -6.37 -5.36 -5.70
CA TYR A 260 -7.77 -5.02 -5.96
C TYR A 260 -8.10 -3.56 -5.63
N ARG A 261 -7.68 -3.08 -4.47
CA ARG A 261 -7.97 -1.71 -4.03
C ARG A 261 -7.27 -0.67 -4.90
N GLN A 262 -6.00 -0.87 -5.25
CA GLN A 262 -5.27 0.08 -6.10
C GLN A 262 -5.81 0.10 -7.52
N THR A 263 -6.20 -1.07 -8.06
CA THR A 263 -6.86 -1.12 -9.37
C THR A 263 -8.24 -0.44 -9.35
N MET A 264 -8.99 -0.54 -8.26
CA MET A 264 -10.24 0.20 -8.08
C MET A 264 -10.02 1.72 -8.17
N PHE A 265 -8.99 2.25 -7.51
CA PHE A 265 -8.64 3.67 -7.62
C PHE A 265 -8.19 4.03 -9.04
N ALA A 266 -7.37 3.20 -9.67
CA ALA A 266 -6.94 3.40 -11.05
C ALA A 266 -8.13 3.43 -12.03
N GLU A 267 -9.08 2.52 -11.88
CA GLU A 267 -10.30 2.49 -12.69
C GLU A 267 -11.17 3.73 -12.46
N PHE A 268 -11.33 4.17 -11.20
CA PHE A 268 -12.04 5.39 -10.89
C PHE A 268 -11.40 6.62 -11.56
N GLU A 269 -10.08 6.77 -11.44
CA GLU A 269 -9.35 7.86 -12.07
C GLU A 269 -9.49 7.83 -13.60
N MET A 270 -9.34 6.66 -14.22
CA MET A 270 -9.49 6.50 -15.65
C MET A 270 -10.90 6.89 -16.12
N LYS A 271 -11.94 6.39 -15.45
CA LYS A 271 -13.33 6.66 -15.83
C LYS A 271 -13.72 8.12 -15.62
N SER A 272 -13.38 8.71 -14.49
CA SER A 272 -13.70 10.11 -14.20
C SER A 272 -12.96 11.08 -15.13
N ASN A 273 -11.71 10.81 -15.49
CA ASN A 273 -11.01 11.58 -16.52
C ASN A 273 -11.67 11.44 -17.89
N GLN A 274 -12.05 10.23 -18.29
CA GLN A 274 -12.75 9.99 -19.56
C GLN A 274 -14.08 10.76 -19.62
N MET A 275 -14.92 10.70 -18.58
CA MET A 275 -16.17 11.46 -18.50
C MET A 275 -15.93 12.96 -18.72
N ALA A 276 -14.91 13.51 -18.08
CA ALA A 276 -14.58 14.94 -18.24
C ALA A 276 -14.00 15.27 -19.63
N GLU A 277 -13.25 14.37 -20.26
CA GLU A 277 -12.75 14.50 -21.64
C GLU A 277 -13.90 14.49 -22.65
N GLU A 278 -14.96 13.73 -22.39
CA GLU A 278 -16.19 13.66 -23.16
C GLU A 278 -17.13 14.85 -22.91
N GLY A 279 -16.79 15.75 -21.99
CA GLY A 279 -17.50 16.99 -21.71
C GLY A 279 -18.48 16.92 -20.53
N GLU A 280 -18.50 15.83 -19.79
CA GLU A 280 -19.30 15.72 -18.58
C GLU A 280 -18.73 16.57 -17.44
N SER A 281 -19.61 17.12 -16.61
CA SER A 281 -19.22 17.87 -15.41
C SER A 281 -19.13 16.94 -14.23
N LEU A 282 -17.95 16.84 -13.62
CA LEU A 282 -17.74 16.02 -12.41
C LEU A 282 -18.30 16.75 -11.19
N ASN A 283 -19.21 16.10 -10.49
CA ASN A 283 -19.86 16.59 -9.27
C ASN A 283 -20.01 15.45 -8.25
N ALA A 284 -20.48 15.77 -7.04
CA ALA A 284 -20.61 14.78 -5.97
C ALA A 284 -21.58 13.65 -6.31
N GLU A 285 -22.58 13.89 -7.16
CA GLU A 285 -23.61 12.90 -7.49
C GLU A 285 -23.08 11.85 -8.48
N ASN A 286 -22.32 12.28 -9.50
CA ASN A 286 -21.80 11.35 -10.52
C ASN A 286 -20.42 10.77 -10.19
N LEU A 287 -19.77 11.22 -9.10
CA LEU A 287 -18.53 10.64 -8.59
C LEU A 287 -18.78 9.60 -7.46
N CYS A 288 -19.96 9.54 -6.88
CA CYS A 288 -20.37 8.57 -5.86
C CYS A 288 -21.31 7.50 -6.43
#